data_ad1c0320f2a4b7aa4b05f82594df37b5
#
_entry.id   ad1c0320f2a4b7aa4b05f82594df37b5
#
_cell.length_a   1.000
_cell.length_b   1.000
_cell.length_c   1.000
_cell.angle_alpha   90.00
_cell.angle_beta   90.00
_cell.angle_gamma   90.00
#
_symmetry.space_group_name_H-M   'P 1'
#
loop_
_entity.id
_entity.type
_entity.pdbx_description
1 polymer ?
#
loop_
_entity_poly.entity_id
_entity_poly.type
_entity_poly.pdbx_seq_one_letter_code
_entity_poly.pdbx_strand_id
1 'polypeptide(L)'
;FNKKLSGPDHKSSIDKKELKMLIEGVNANYLARGSKKKIFKEEKEIVNWARESVVSIKDIRPNEKLNSSNISTKRPSPKNNQIPANNFFNILGKKVKRKIIKDRILNFKDLK
;
A
#
# COMPACT_ATOMS: atom_id res chain seq x y z
N PHE A 1 7.30 -43.60 -18.63
CA PHE A 1 7.33 -42.75 -19.84
C PHE A 1 8.76 -42.36 -20.15
N ASN A 2 9.19 -42.59 -21.37
CA ASN A 2 10.56 -42.26 -21.82
C ASN A 2 10.45 -41.44 -23.10
N LYS A 3 10.82 -40.18 -23.06
CA LYS A 3 10.84 -39.23 -24.21
C LYS A 3 11.76 -39.64 -25.34
N LYS A 4 12.68 -40.59 -25.08
CA LYS A 4 13.62 -41.11 -26.09
C LYS A 4 13.01 -42.20 -27.00
N LEU A 5 11.80 -42.68 -26.65
CA LEU A 5 11.10 -43.64 -27.50
C LEU A 5 10.56 -42.95 -28.75
N SER A 6 10.52 -43.71 -29.86
CA SER A 6 9.96 -43.23 -31.12
C SER A 6 8.43 -43.25 -31.07
N GLY A 7 7.79 -42.13 -31.37
CA GLY A 7 6.34 -42.01 -31.45
C GLY A 7 5.92 -40.54 -31.53
N PRO A 8 4.72 -40.25 -32.08
CA PRO A 8 4.30 -38.86 -32.37
C PRO A 8 4.20 -37.99 -31.12
N ASP A 9 3.80 -38.56 -29.96
CA ASP A 9 3.54 -37.79 -28.77
C ASP A 9 4.62 -37.91 -27.67
N HIS A 10 5.65 -38.72 -27.86
CA HIS A 10 6.66 -38.95 -26.82
C HIS A 10 7.49 -37.70 -26.51
N LYS A 11 7.79 -36.85 -27.49
CA LYS A 11 8.57 -35.63 -27.30
C LYS A 11 7.79 -34.53 -26.62
N SER A 12 6.48 -34.47 -26.84
CA SER A 12 5.58 -33.45 -26.27
C SER A 12 4.99 -33.87 -24.92
N SER A 13 5.09 -35.16 -24.57
CA SER A 13 4.56 -35.67 -23.29
C SER A 13 5.49 -35.32 -22.13
N ILE A 14 4.87 -35.00 -20.99
CA ILE A 14 5.55 -34.75 -19.73
C ILE A 14 6.03 -36.07 -19.11
N ASP A 15 7.28 -36.15 -18.66
CA ASP A 15 7.79 -37.30 -17.93
C ASP A 15 7.48 -37.21 -16.43
N LYS A 16 7.79 -38.29 -15.67
CA LYS A 16 7.52 -38.35 -14.21
C LYS A 16 8.22 -37.25 -13.42
N LYS A 17 9.45 -36.89 -13.84
CA LYS A 17 10.24 -35.84 -13.16
C LYS A 17 9.64 -34.47 -13.42
N GLU A 18 9.30 -34.20 -14.65
CA GLU A 18 8.66 -32.95 -15.06
C GLU A 18 7.28 -32.78 -14.40
N LEU A 19 6.50 -33.85 -14.33
CA LEU A 19 5.21 -33.83 -13.62
C LEU A 19 5.39 -33.50 -12.14
N LYS A 20 6.36 -34.09 -11.48
CA LYS A 20 6.67 -33.80 -10.09
C LYS A 20 7.03 -32.32 -9.91
N MET A 21 7.93 -31.79 -10.73
CA MET A 21 8.33 -30.37 -10.71
C MET A 21 7.14 -29.44 -10.95
N LEU A 22 6.25 -29.80 -11.89
CA LEU A 22 5.03 -29.02 -12.16
C LEU A 22 4.13 -28.96 -10.93
N ILE A 23 3.86 -30.09 -10.29
CA ILE A 23 3.01 -30.15 -9.06
C ILE A 23 3.64 -29.34 -7.93
N GLU A 24 4.94 -29.52 -7.68
CA GLU A 24 5.66 -28.75 -6.66
C GLU A 24 5.63 -27.25 -6.94
N GLY A 25 5.84 -26.85 -8.19
CA GLY A 25 5.79 -25.44 -8.62
C GLY A 25 4.39 -24.83 -8.46
N VAL A 26 3.34 -25.55 -8.85
CA VAL A 26 1.95 -25.10 -8.68
C VAL A 26 1.61 -24.91 -7.20
N ASN A 27 1.99 -25.86 -6.36
CA ASN A 27 1.76 -25.79 -4.92
C ASN A 27 2.53 -24.62 -4.28
N ALA A 28 3.79 -24.42 -4.66
CA ALA A 28 4.59 -23.29 -4.18
C ALA A 28 3.98 -21.94 -4.57
N ASN A 29 3.54 -21.79 -5.83
CA ASN A 29 2.85 -20.61 -6.31
C ASN A 29 1.53 -20.35 -5.58
N TYR A 30 0.75 -21.39 -5.33
CA TYR A 30 -0.49 -21.28 -4.58
C TYR A 30 -0.26 -20.77 -3.15
N LEU A 31 0.73 -21.32 -2.45
CA LEU A 31 1.12 -20.87 -1.11
C LEU A 31 1.67 -19.44 -1.12
N ALA A 32 2.55 -19.11 -2.07
CA ALA A 32 3.17 -17.80 -2.19
C ALA A 32 2.15 -16.68 -2.48
N ARG A 33 1.12 -16.98 -3.27
CA ARG A 33 0.05 -16.01 -3.59
C ARG A 33 -0.73 -15.57 -2.34
N GLY A 34 -0.86 -16.46 -1.37
CA GLY A 34 -1.67 -16.22 -0.17
C GLY A 34 -3.14 -15.90 -0.47
N SER A 35 -3.88 -15.48 0.53
CA SER A 35 -5.31 -15.20 0.41
C SER A 35 -5.66 -13.71 0.41
N LYS A 36 -4.93 -12.89 1.17
CA LYS A 36 -5.21 -11.45 1.35
C LYS A 36 -3.92 -10.66 1.53
N LYS A 37 -3.87 -9.47 0.90
CA LYS A 37 -2.81 -8.51 1.20
C LYS A 37 -3.00 -7.96 2.62
N LYS A 38 -2.03 -8.18 3.49
CA LYS A 38 -2.04 -7.72 4.89
C LYS A 38 -0.65 -7.26 5.31
N ILE A 39 -0.61 -6.39 6.31
CA ILE A 39 0.65 -6.00 6.97
C ILE A 39 0.96 -7.06 8.01
N PHE A 40 2.11 -7.70 7.93
CA PHE A 40 2.58 -8.66 8.90
C PHE A 40 3.04 -7.97 10.20
N LYS A 41 3.15 -8.75 11.27
CA LYS A 41 3.53 -8.23 12.59
C LYS A 41 4.92 -7.57 12.55
N GLU A 42 5.83 -8.19 11.82
CA GLU A 42 7.21 -7.75 11.63
C GLU A 42 7.32 -6.43 10.84
N GLU A 43 6.35 -6.16 9.97
CA GLU A 43 6.32 -4.93 9.17
C GLU A 43 5.74 -3.72 9.92
N LYS A 44 5.06 -3.95 11.05
CA LYS A 44 4.33 -2.88 11.76
C LYS A 44 5.22 -1.72 12.20
N GLU A 45 6.42 -2.00 12.68
CA GLU A 45 7.36 -0.96 13.10
C GLU A 45 7.77 -0.08 11.93
N ILE A 46 8.11 -0.70 10.78
CA ILE A 46 8.47 0.02 9.56
C ILE A 46 7.28 0.85 9.07
N VAL A 47 6.07 0.28 9.06
CA VAL A 47 4.86 1.01 8.67
C VAL A 47 4.63 2.24 9.55
N ASN A 48 4.87 2.13 10.85
CA ASN A 48 4.62 3.22 11.81
C ASN A 48 5.50 4.46 11.60
N TRP A 49 6.71 4.30 11.09
CA TRP A 49 7.57 5.45 10.82
C TRP A 49 7.72 5.80 9.34
N ALA A 50 7.56 4.81 8.44
CA ALA A 50 7.82 5.01 7.00
C ALA A 50 6.67 5.68 6.27
N ARG A 51 5.41 5.43 6.68
CA ARG A 51 4.23 6.07 6.07
C ARG A 51 4.17 7.54 6.44
N GLU A 52 3.48 8.31 5.59
CA GLU A 52 3.35 9.76 5.73
C GLU A 52 1.95 10.17 6.13
N SER A 53 1.87 11.32 6.78
CA SER A 53 0.64 12.04 7.13
C SER A 53 0.53 13.32 6.31
N VAL A 54 -0.69 13.82 6.12
CA VAL A 54 -0.89 15.16 5.58
C VAL A 54 -0.56 16.20 6.65
N VAL A 55 0.31 17.17 6.29
CA VAL A 55 0.76 18.24 7.17
C VAL A 55 0.55 19.61 6.53
N SER A 56 0.35 20.62 7.36
CA SER A 56 0.39 22.03 6.93
C SER A 56 1.83 22.46 6.67
N ILE A 57 2.06 23.13 5.54
CA ILE A 57 3.36 23.75 5.21
C ILE A 57 3.35 25.25 5.39
N LYS A 58 2.20 25.83 5.73
CA LYS A 58 1.96 27.22 6.10
C LYS A 58 0.88 27.27 7.18
N ASP A 59 0.75 28.41 7.84
CA ASP A 59 -0.42 28.70 8.66
C ASP A 59 -1.67 28.74 7.79
N ILE A 60 -2.74 28.07 8.20
CA ILE A 60 -4.01 27.99 7.49
C ILE A 60 -5.09 28.63 8.40
N ARG A 61 -5.82 29.62 7.85
CA ARG A 61 -6.86 30.35 8.59
C ARG A 61 -8.17 29.54 8.65
N PRO A 62 -9.03 29.78 9.65
CA PRO A 62 -10.36 29.19 9.66
C PRO A 62 -11.11 29.52 8.35
N ASN A 63 -11.85 28.53 7.83
CA ASN A 63 -12.57 28.58 6.55
C ASN A 63 -11.70 28.65 5.28
N GLU A 64 -10.38 28.67 5.39
CA GLU A 64 -9.47 28.58 4.24
C GLU A 64 -9.56 27.20 3.59
N LYS A 65 -9.46 27.14 2.28
CA LYS A 65 -9.45 25.89 1.50
C LYS A 65 -8.05 25.26 1.51
N LEU A 66 -8.02 23.95 1.68
CA LEU A 66 -6.80 23.17 1.52
C LEU A 66 -6.41 23.07 0.04
N ASN A 67 -5.13 23.25 -0.23
CA ASN A 67 -4.55 23.16 -1.57
C ASN A 67 -3.07 22.77 -1.48
N SER A 68 -2.45 22.43 -2.62
CA SER A 68 -1.04 22.00 -2.68
C SER A 68 -0.02 23.07 -2.24
N SER A 69 -0.44 24.34 -2.09
CA SER A 69 0.45 25.40 -1.61
C SER A 69 0.43 25.57 -0.09
N ASN A 70 -0.55 24.97 0.63
CA ASN A 70 -0.65 25.08 2.09
C ASN A 70 -0.59 23.73 2.84
N ILE A 71 -0.71 22.60 2.12
CA ILE A 71 -0.51 21.27 2.68
C ILE A 71 0.47 20.43 1.86
N SER A 72 1.11 19.45 2.50
CA SER A 72 1.99 18.46 1.87
C SER A 72 1.92 17.14 2.66
N THR A 73 2.73 16.16 2.30
CA THR A 73 2.88 14.91 3.06
C THR A 73 4.27 14.83 3.68
N LYS A 74 4.34 14.41 4.93
CA LYS A 74 5.59 14.19 5.67
C LYS A 74 5.44 13.00 6.64
N ARG A 75 6.54 12.34 6.96
CA ARG A 75 6.61 11.39 8.09
C ARG A 75 6.40 12.12 9.42
N PRO A 76 5.92 11.45 10.45
CA PRO A 76 5.65 10.02 10.59
C PRO A 76 4.27 9.58 10.07
N SER A 77 4.01 8.28 10.21
CA SER A 77 2.69 7.67 9.96
C SER A 77 1.60 8.32 10.81
N PRO A 78 0.37 8.44 10.27
CA PRO A 78 -0.74 9.03 11.02
C PRO A 78 -1.13 8.17 12.22
N LYS A 79 -1.47 8.83 13.32
CA LYS A 79 -2.02 8.22 14.54
C LYS A 79 -3.48 8.61 14.70
N ASN A 80 -4.31 7.69 15.19
CA ASN A 80 -5.74 7.95 15.47
C ASN A 80 -6.48 8.58 14.26
N ASN A 81 -7.00 9.80 14.45
CA ASN A 81 -7.79 10.54 13.47
C ASN A 81 -6.95 11.45 12.55
N GLN A 82 -5.62 11.34 12.57
CA GLN A 82 -4.75 12.07 11.66
C GLN A 82 -4.95 11.60 10.22
N ILE A 83 -4.75 12.49 9.26
CA ILE A 83 -5.04 12.25 7.86
C ILE A 83 -3.82 11.60 7.20
N PRO A 84 -3.94 10.35 6.71
CA PRO A 84 -2.85 9.67 6.01
C PRO A 84 -2.62 10.28 4.62
N ALA A 85 -1.39 10.15 4.10
CA ALA A 85 -0.98 10.69 2.81
C ALA A 85 -1.84 10.27 1.62
N ASN A 86 -2.39 9.04 1.62
CA ASN A 86 -3.27 8.55 0.57
C ASN A 86 -4.60 9.32 0.46
N ASN A 87 -4.95 10.12 1.48
CA ASN A 87 -6.11 11.00 1.46
C ASN A 87 -5.79 12.43 0.97
N PHE A 88 -4.54 12.71 0.59
CA PHE A 88 -4.11 14.05 0.17
C PHE A 88 -5.04 14.67 -0.88
N PHE A 89 -5.27 13.97 -1.97
CA PHE A 89 -6.13 14.46 -3.06
C PHE A 89 -7.61 14.56 -2.66
N ASN A 90 -8.08 13.69 -1.77
CA ASN A 90 -9.48 13.65 -1.31
C ASN A 90 -9.85 14.84 -0.42
N ILE A 91 -8.86 15.52 0.15
CA ILE A 91 -9.09 16.66 1.04
C ILE A 91 -8.80 18.02 0.39
N LEU A 92 -8.26 18.05 -0.83
CA LEU A 92 -8.09 19.30 -1.56
C LEU A 92 -9.44 19.99 -1.77
N GLY A 93 -9.47 21.31 -1.59
CA GLY A 93 -10.67 22.13 -1.69
C GLY A 93 -11.57 22.13 -0.45
N LYS A 94 -11.39 21.20 0.52
CA LYS A 94 -12.11 21.22 1.79
C LYS A 94 -11.68 22.42 2.63
N LYS A 95 -12.61 22.97 3.41
CA LYS A 95 -12.33 24.08 4.33
C LYS A 95 -11.95 23.56 5.71
N VAL A 96 -11.06 24.26 6.39
CA VAL A 96 -10.71 23.98 7.78
C VAL A 96 -11.66 24.68 8.76
N LYS A 97 -11.94 24.06 9.88
CA LYS A 97 -12.81 24.60 10.94
C LYS A 97 -12.11 25.64 11.81
N ARG A 98 -10.82 25.47 12.03
CA ARG A 98 -10.01 26.26 12.96
C ARG A 98 -8.65 26.60 12.36
N LYS A 99 -7.94 27.55 12.95
CA LYS A 99 -6.55 27.87 12.59
C LYS A 99 -5.68 26.62 12.75
N ILE A 100 -4.87 26.30 11.74
CA ILE A 100 -3.83 25.28 11.76
C ILE A 100 -2.50 25.98 11.57
N ILE A 101 -1.56 25.79 12.48
CA ILE A 101 -0.22 26.34 12.37
C ILE A 101 0.63 25.49 11.42
N LYS A 102 1.67 26.09 10.86
CA LYS A 102 2.66 25.41 10.02
C LYS A 102 3.26 24.17 10.72
N ASP A 103 3.62 23.17 9.95
CA ASP A 103 4.24 21.89 10.35
C ASP A 103 3.40 21.04 11.33
N ARG A 104 2.08 21.20 11.27
CA ARG A 104 1.13 20.39 12.04
C ARG A 104 0.49 19.30 11.19
N ILE A 105 0.44 18.07 11.69
CA ILE A 105 -0.33 16.99 11.07
C ILE A 105 -1.83 17.31 11.17
N LEU A 106 -2.52 17.23 10.04
CA LEU A 106 -3.96 17.49 9.97
C LEU A 106 -4.76 16.30 10.50
N ASN A 107 -5.92 16.60 11.09
CA ASN A 107 -6.90 15.61 11.52
C ASN A 107 -8.18 15.72 10.70
N PHE A 108 -8.91 14.63 10.53
CA PHE A 108 -10.25 14.68 9.91
C PHE A 108 -11.21 15.61 10.67
N LYS A 109 -11.03 15.78 11.98
CA LYS A 109 -11.81 16.73 12.83
C LYS A 109 -11.60 18.19 12.42
N ASP A 110 -10.48 18.53 11.82
CA ASP A 110 -10.16 19.90 11.43
C ASP A 110 -10.91 20.32 10.15
N LEU A 111 -11.50 19.36 9.42
CA LEU A 111 -12.18 19.59 8.14
C LEU A 111 -13.69 19.82 8.32
N LYS A 112 -14.24 20.67 7.42
CA LYS A 112 -15.69 20.86 7.24
C LYS A 112 -16.22 19.94 6.17
#